data_10a74747c0c9efeb5f20f1c303f87080
#
_entry.id   10a74747c0c9efeb5f20f1c303f87080
#
_cell.length_a   1.000
_cell.length_b   1.000
_cell.length_c   1.000
_cell.angle_alpha   90.00
_cell.angle_beta   90.00
_cell.angle_gamma   90.00
#
_symmetry.space_group_name_H-M   'P 1'
#
loop_
_entity.id
_entity.type
_entity.pdbx_description
1 polymer ?
#
loop_
_entity_poly.entity_id
_entity_poly.type
_entity_poly.pdbx_seq_one_letter_code
_entity_poly.pdbx_strand_id
1 'polypeptide(L)'
;AVRRRRPCRRAERPTLAAQPVRERLAAFGAPPAALDALLRAGATRLLDSDMIIAQPRAHAAARDAERATTPLRYEQSAQTEAVLEQIAHEGLAPHFKPFMRGFSHVMSALFLTPEQDAKVQAYRATGHHLRFLMSDGGGPALAGWRSTVRVEHGRTRLAIDKVWGIEAHRESIGLVAVRAPGAFMPAAYLVWPEQYRTLERAACGEPFLEGGLQLGNVRGEIETTPEDRLRIGGPNVFNKYLTIVRPYFVRALMAHVGWLAREGRLALSPAHESVRRFVADAARAQSRSSVYGADVVQRVLALKFAANELLGDLVRGGAVRRFDDQRDLLALSKMEGSAYRCYYEIRMGTKRA
;
A
#
# COMPACT_ATOMS: atom_id res chain seq x y z
N ALA A 1 -48.22 1.25 22.89
CA ALA A 1 -47.12 2.12 23.39
C ALA A 1 -45.91 2.04 22.45
N VAL A 2 -45.80 2.99 21.52
CA VAL A 2 -44.69 3.09 20.58
C VAL A 2 -43.52 3.70 21.33
N ARG A 3 -42.48 2.90 21.58
CA ARG A 3 -41.21 3.40 22.13
C ARG A 3 -40.54 4.30 21.10
N ARG A 4 -40.58 5.63 21.32
CA ARG A 4 -39.82 6.60 20.58
C ARG A 4 -38.31 6.28 20.79
N ARG A 5 -37.62 5.80 19.72
CA ARG A 5 -36.16 5.67 19.70
C ARG A 5 -35.55 7.07 19.86
N ARG A 6 -34.75 7.28 20.91
CA ARG A 6 -33.97 8.51 21.10
C ARG A 6 -33.04 8.68 19.89
N PRO A 7 -32.92 9.88 19.32
CA PRO A 7 -31.96 10.12 18.26
C PRO A 7 -30.54 9.86 18.80
N CYS A 8 -29.82 9.00 18.13
CA CYS A 8 -28.44 8.68 18.44
C CYS A 8 -27.61 9.97 18.33
N ARG A 9 -26.87 10.32 19.39
CA ARG A 9 -25.91 11.46 19.41
C ARG A 9 -24.78 11.20 18.42
N ARG A 10 -25.01 11.46 17.13
CA ARG A 10 -24.05 11.23 16.05
C ARG A 10 -23.04 12.36 15.84
N ALA A 11 -23.26 13.56 16.42
CA ALA A 11 -22.49 14.77 16.09
C ALA A 11 -21.06 14.85 16.64
N GLU A 12 -20.76 14.21 17.79
CA GLU A 12 -19.44 14.32 18.43
C GLU A 12 -18.41 13.28 17.96
N ARG A 13 -18.85 12.14 17.43
CA ARG A 13 -17.97 11.05 16.97
C ARG A 13 -17.04 11.37 15.79
N PRO A 14 -17.46 12.14 14.76
CA PRO A 14 -16.61 12.40 13.60
C PRO A 14 -15.36 13.20 13.92
N THR A 15 -15.45 14.15 14.85
CA THR A 15 -14.33 15.02 15.23
C THR A 15 -13.23 14.23 15.95
N LEU A 16 -13.62 13.38 16.90
CA LEU A 16 -12.69 12.52 17.63
C LEU A 16 -12.02 11.48 16.73
N ALA A 17 -12.74 10.96 15.73
CA ALA A 17 -12.21 9.96 14.81
C ALA A 17 -11.17 10.52 13.83
N ALA A 18 -11.29 11.78 13.42
CA ALA A 18 -10.34 12.43 12.52
C ALA A 18 -9.06 12.92 13.22
N GLN A 19 -9.14 13.15 14.54
CA GLN A 19 -8.07 13.74 15.33
C GLN A 19 -6.70 13.05 15.17
N PRO A 20 -6.58 11.71 15.26
CA PRO A 20 -5.29 11.05 15.11
C PRO A 20 -4.62 11.29 13.75
N VAL A 21 -5.40 11.34 12.66
CA VAL A 21 -4.87 11.62 11.32
C VAL A 21 -4.41 13.07 11.22
N ARG A 22 -5.21 14.00 11.73
CA ARG A 22 -4.90 15.43 11.73
C ARG A 22 -3.60 15.72 12.49
N GLU A 23 -3.43 15.14 13.67
CA GLU A 23 -2.20 15.28 14.48
C GLU A 23 -0.97 14.79 13.71
N ARG A 24 -1.08 13.66 12.99
CA ARG A 24 0.04 13.13 12.21
C ARG A 24 0.37 13.99 10.98
N LEU A 25 -0.59 14.72 10.43
CA LEU A 25 -0.39 15.64 9.31
C LEU A 25 0.11 17.02 9.75
N ALA A 26 0.05 17.36 11.03
CA ALA A 26 0.46 18.66 11.56
C ALA A 26 1.94 18.99 11.27
N ALA A 27 2.81 17.97 11.20
CA ALA A 27 4.23 18.14 10.86
C ALA A 27 4.48 18.69 9.43
N PHE A 28 3.47 18.64 8.54
CA PHE A 28 3.55 19.17 7.18
C PHE A 28 2.85 20.52 7.02
N GLY A 29 2.41 21.12 8.12
CA GLY A 29 1.65 22.36 8.16
C GLY A 29 0.20 22.17 8.58
N ALA A 30 -0.49 23.25 8.88
CA ALA A 30 -1.90 23.20 9.21
C ALA A 30 -2.72 22.80 7.97
N PRO A 31 -3.51 21.71 8.04
CA PRO A 31 -4.31 21.28 6.91
C PRO A 31 -5.37 22.33 6.56
N PRO A 32 -5.68 22.55 5.28
CA PRO A 32 -6.78 23.40 4.85
C PRO A 32 -8.12 22.94 5.43
N ALA A 33 -9.08 23.87 5.62
CA ALA A 33 -10.41 23.54 6.13
C ALA A 33 -11.12 22.45 5.29
N ALA A 34 -10.89 22.43 3.97
CA ALA A 34 -11.39 21.40 3.09
C ALA A 34 -10.82 20.02 3.40
N LEU A 35 -9.53 19.92 3.77
CA LEU A 35 -8.90 18.67 4.22
C LEU A 35 -9.50 18.20 5.55
N ASP A 36 -9.73 19.11 6.50
CA ASP A 36 -10.37 18.77 7.77
C ASP A 36 -11.78 18.22 7.57
N ALA A 37 -12.55 18.82 6.67
CA ALA A 37 -13.90 18.34 6.33
C ALA A 37 -13.85 16.94 5.69
N LEU A 38 -12.93 16.73 4.75
CA LEU A 38 -12.71 15.46 4.08
C LEU A 38 -12.31 14.35 5.06
N LEU A 39 -11.38 14.64 5.97
CA LEU A 39 -10.91 13.69 6.99
C LEU A 39 -12.01 13.32 7.98
N ARG A 40 -12.82 14.28 8.40
CA ARG A 40 -13.98 14.00 9.28
C ARG A 40 -14.97 13.06 8.61
N ALA A 41 -15.33 13.34 7.35
CA ALA A 41 -16.27 12.51 6.59
C ALA A 41 -15.70 11.10 6.37
N GLY A 42 -14.41 10.98 6.03
CA GLY A 42 -13.74 9.69 5.82
C GLY A 42 -13.65 8.87 7.10
N ALA A 43 -13.23 9.46 8.20
CA ALA A 43 -13.15 8.80 9.48
C ALA A 43 -14.51 8.32 10.00
N THR A 44 -15.59 9.07 9.75
CA THR A 44 -16.95 8.65 10.11
C THR A 44 -17.37 7.40 9.35
N ARG A 45 -17.10 7.33 8.05
CA ARG A 45 -17.40 6.15 7.22
C ARG A 45 -16.65 4.90 7.71
N LEU A 46 -15.38 5.06 8.12
CA LEU A 46 -14.57 3.96 8.64
C LEU A 46 -15.07 3.46 10.00
N LEU A 47 -15.51 4.35 10.88
CA LEU A 47 -16.09 3.95 12.17
C LEU A 47 -17.37 3.14 11.98
N ASP A 48 -18.21 3.52 11.02
CA ASP A 48 -19.44 2.77 10.74
C ASP A 48 -19.10 1.37 10.20
N SER A 49 -17.98 1.22 9.48
CA SER A 49 -17.48 -0.07 8.99
C SER A 49 -16.85 -0.92 10.10
N ASP A 50 -16.12 -0.31 11.03
CA ASP A 50 -15.49 -0.99 12.18
C ASP A 50 -16.50 -1.65 13.13
N MET A 51 -17.72 -1.12 13.19
CA MET A 51 -18.80 -1.72 13.99
C MET A 51 -19.36 -3.01 13.40
N ILE A 52 -19.16 -3.24 12.11
CA ILE A 52 -19.65 -4.43 11.38
C ILE A 52 -18.63 -5.57 11.41
N ILE A 53 -17.34 -5.24 11.50
CA ILE A 53 -16.26 -6.23 11.52
C ILE A 53 -15.80 -6.40 12.98
N ALA A 54 -16.29 -7.43 13.67
CA ALA A 54 -15.76 -7.85 14.96
C ALA A 54 -14.27 -8.19 14.78
N GLN A 55 -13.41 -7.25 15.18
CA GLN A 55 -11.97 -7.40 15.02
C GLN A 55 -11.43 -8.37 16.07
N PRO A 56 -10.72 -9.43 15.71
CA PRO A 56 -9.90 -10.15 16.67
C PRO A 56 -8.91 -9.15 17.25
N ARG A 57 -8.81 -9.10 18.57
CA ARG A 57 -7.82 -8.29 19.29
C ARG A 57 -6.44 -8.67 18.76
N ALA A 58 -5.86 -7.85 17.90
CA ALA A 58 -4.48 -8.01 17.49
C ALA A 58 -3.63 -7.84 18.75
N HIS A 59 -3.03 -8.93 19.21
CA HIS A 59 -2.13 -8.89 20.34
C HIS A 59 -0.96 -7.96 20.03
N ALA A 60 -0.75 -7.02 20.94
CA ALA A 60 0.29 -6.06 20.96
C ALA A 60 1.67 -6.76 21.15
N ALA A 61 2.29 -7.17 20.06
CA ALA A 61 3.68 -7.58 20.03
C ALA A 61 4.41 -6.82 18.95
N ALA A 62 4.45 -5.52 19.08
CA ALA A 62 5.51 -4.73 18.45
C ALA A 62 6.21 -4.02 19.60
N ARG A 63 7.00 -4.77 20.30
CA ARG A 63 8.04 -4.20 21.16
C ARG A 63 9.04 -3.52 20.26
N ASP A 64 9.36 -2.30 20.65
CA ASP A 64 10.57 -1.55 20.37
C ASP A 64 11.14 -1.80 18.97
N ALA A 65 10.48 -1.21 17.96
CA ALA A 65 11.20 -0.87 16.77
C ALA A 65 12.41 -0.06 17.26
N GLU A 66 13.60 -0.66 17.20
CA GLU A 66 14.83 0.07 17.34
C GLU A 66 14.64 1.43 16.72
N ARG A 67 14.90 2.47 17.48
CA ARG A 67 15.04 3.84 17.00
C ARG A 67 16.29 3.92 16.13
N ALA A 68 16.37 3.06 15.13
CA ALA A 68 17.44 3.07 14.15
C ALA A 68 17.16 4.25 13.24
N THR A 69 17.80 5.37 13.55
CA THR A 69 18.00 6.52 12.66
C THR A 69 18.92 6.13 11.51
N THR A 70 18.67 5.00 10.85
CA THR A 70 19.43 4.61 9.68
C THR A 70 18.89 5.39 8.49
N PRO A 71 19.70 6.22 7.82
CA PRO A 71 19.24 6.92 6.64
C PRO A 71 18.91 5.90 5.55
N LEU A 72 17.63 5.76 5.24
CA LEU A 72 17.17 4.94 4.12
C LEU A 72 17.27 5.79 2.86
N ARG A 73 18.35 5.63 2.12
CA ARG A 73 18.48 6.24 0.80
C ARG A 73 17.78 5.36 -0.23
N TYR A 74 16.93 5.98 -1.01
CA TYR A 74 16.43 5.41 -2.24
C TYR A 74 17.45 5.70 -3.34
N GLU A 75 18.29 4.74 -3.70
CA GLU A 75 19.43 4.93 -4.60
C GLU A 75 19.04 5.40 -6.01
N GLN A 76 17.77 5.22 -6.39
CA GLN A 76 17.24 5.61 -7.70
C GLN A 76 16.27 6.79 -7.62
N SER A 77 16.48 7.70 -6.69
CA SER A 77 15.60 8.87 -6.54
C SER A 77 15.51 9.71 -7.82
N ALA A 78 16.61 9.91 -8.52
CA ALA A 78 16.62 10.68 -9.78
C ALA A 78 15.76 10.06 -10.88
N GLN A 79 15.81 8.75 -11.07
CA GLN A 79 14.94 8.05 -12.03
C GLN A 79 13.47 8.13 -11.63
N THR A 80 13.19 8.00 -10.34
CA THR A 80 11.81 8.12 -9.84
C THR A 80 11.29 9.54 -10.00
N GLU A 81 12.10 10.56 -9.75
CA GLU A 81 11.73 11.96 -9.98
C GLU A 81 11.41 12.21 -11.46
N ALA A 82 12.24 11.73 -12.39
CA ALA A 82 11.98 11.84 -13.83
C ALA A 82 10.66 11.16 -14.25
N VAL A 83 10.39 9.96 -13.72
CA VAL A 83 9.11 9.26 -13.97
C VAL A 83 7.93 10.03 -13.37
N LEU A 84 8.07 10.64 -12.20
CA LEU A 84 7.02 11.48 -11.59
C LEU A 84 6.73 12.73 -12.42
N GLU A 85 7.73 13.34 -13.03
CA GLU A 85 7.56 14.45 -13.96
C GLU A 85 6.79 14.00 -15.22
N GLN A 86 7.14 12.84 -15.79
CA GLN A 86 6.40 12.27 -16.91
C GLN A 86 4.94 11.97 -16.54
N ILE A 87 4.68 11.38 -15.35
CA ILE A 87 3.31 11.16 -14.86
C ILE A 87 2.55 12.49 -14.76
N ALA A 88 3.20 13.55 -14.35
CA ALA A 88 2.56 14.86 -14.25
C ALA A 88 2.17 15.41 -15.63
N HIS A 89 2.86 15.07 -16.70
CA HIS A 89 2.58 15.55 -18.06
C HIS A 89 1.66 14.63 -18.88
N GLU A 90 1.81 13.32 -18.72
CA GLU A 90 1.22 12.30 -19.61
C GLU A 90 0.26 11.36 -18.87
N GLY A 91 0.10 11.52 -17.56
CA GLY A 91 -0.71 10.63 -16.73
C GLY A 91 0.05 9.37 -16.25
N LEU A 92 -0.63 8.58 -15.45
CA LEU A 92 -0.02 7.41 -14.80
C LEU A 92 0.06 6.19 -15.74
N ALA A 93 -0.85 6.05 -16.69
CA ALA A 93 -1.00 4.85 -17.50
C ALA A 93 0.30 4.40 -18.20
N PRO A 94 0.99 5.21 -19.02
CA PRO A 94 2.20 4.80 -19.72
C PRO A 94 3.39 4.61 -18.77
N HIS A 95 3.37 5.27 -17.63
CA HIS A 95 4.50 5.35 -16.69
C HIS A 95 4.35 4.44 -15.45
N PHE A 96 3.22 3.74 -15.30
CA PHE A 96 2.96 2.91 -14.12
C PHE A 96 4.01 1.80 -13.95
N LYS A 97 4.32 1.06 -15.02
CA LYS A 97 5.31 -0.03 -14.96
C LYS A 97 6.74 0.47 -14.66
N PRO A 98 7.27 1.50 -15.33
CA PRO A 98 8.54 2.11 -14.95
C PRO A 98 8.57 2.59 -13.50
N PHE A 99 7.48 3.23 -13.04
CA PHE A 99 7.35 3.70 -11.67
C PHE A 99 7.42 2.54 -10.66
N MET A 100 6.68 1.46 -10.88
CA MET A 100 6.68 0.29 -9.99
C MET A 100 8.01 -0.49 -10.02
N ARG A 101 8.79 -0.40 -11.10
CA ARG A 101 10.16 -0.95 -11.13
C ARG A 101 11.05 -0.28 -10.09
N GLY A 102 10.92 1.02 -9.86
CA GLY A 102 11.61 1.71 -8.79
C GLY A 102 11.35 1.08 -7.42
N PHE A 103 10.12 0.69 -7.14
CA PHE A 103 9.76 0.04 -5.87
C PHE A 103 10.41 -1.35 -5.72
N SER A 104 10.59 -2.07 -6.81
CA SER A 104 11.28 -3.37 -6.77
C SER A 104 12.78 -3.24 -6.42
N HIS A 105 13.42 -2.12 -6.71
CA HIS A 105 14.80 -1.84 -6.27
C HIS A 105 14.85 -1.56 -4.76
N VAL A 106 13.87 -0.83 -4.23
CA VAL A 106 13.75 -0.65 -2.77
C VAL A 106 13.56 -2.00 -2.07
N MET A 107 12.75 -2.90 -2.65
CA MET A 107 12.60 -4.25 -2.12
C MET A 107 13.93 -5.01 -2.10
N SER A 108 14.68 -5.00 -3.20
CA SER A 108 16.02 -5.63 -3.25
C SER A 108 16.92 -5.10 -2.14
N ALA A 109 17.05 -3.79 -2.03
CA ALA A 109 17.95 -3.16 -1.05
C ALA A 109 17.56 -3.45 0.41
N LEU A 110 16.27 -3.64 0.71
CA LEU A 110 15.79 -3.84 2.07
C LEU A 110 15.69 -5.31 2.49
N PHE A 111 15.40 -6.21 1.55
CA PHE A 111 14.99 -7.57 1.87
C PHE A 111 15.99 -8.63 1.49
N LEU A 112 16.83 -8.38 0.49
CA LEU A 112 17.69 -9.41 -0.09
C LEU A 112 19.08 -9.44 0.55
N THR A 113 19.66 -10.63 0.62
CA THR A 113 21.10 -10.78 0.84
C THR A 113 21.86 -10.42 -0.45
N PRO A 114 23.16 -10.15 -0.42
CA PRO A 114 23.95 -9.92 -1.64
C PRO A 114 23.81 -11.04 -2.67
N GLU A 115 23.78 -12.30 -2.22
CA GLU A 115 23.65 -13.48 -3.09
C GLU A 115 22.26 -13.55 -3.72
N GLN A 116 21.21 -13.29 -2.92
CA GLN A 116 19.83 -13.23 -3.43
C GLN A 116 19.68 -12.09 -4.43
N ASP A 117 20.25 -10.90 -4.14
CA ASP A 117 20.18 -9.76 -5.07
C ASP A 117 20.94 -10.04 -6.36
N ALA A 118 22.14 -10.62 -6.31
CA ALA A 118 22.89 -11.01 -7.50
C ALA A 118 22.07 -11.95 -8.41
N LYS A 119 21.38 -12.95 -7.82
CA LYS A 119 20.48 -13.84 -8.57
C LYS A 119 19.27 -13.11 -9.13
N VAL A 120 18.67 -12.17 -8.39
CA VAL A 120 17.58 -11.32 -8.86
C VAL A 120 18.03 -10.46 -10.04
N GLN A 121 19.25 -9.88 -9.99
CA GLN A 121 19.78 -9.06 -11.09
C GLN A 121 20.01 -9.92 -12.36
N ALA A 122 20.51 -11.16 -12.21
CA ALA A 122 20.66 -12.07 -13.34
C ALA A 122 19.30 -12.35 -14.03
N TYR A 123 18.23 -12.60 -13.26
CA TYR A 123 16.90 -12.78 -13.85
C TYR A 123 16.33 -11.48 -14.43
N ARG A 124 16.62 -10.33 -13.84
CA ARG A 124 16.21 -9.03 -14.41
C ARG A 124 16.83 -8.79 -15.78
N ALA A 125 18.07 -9.20 -16.00
CA ALA A 125 18.73 -9.12 -17.29
C ALA A 125 18.00 -9.93 -18.38
N THR A 126 17.24 -10.95 -18.00
CA THR A 126 16.39 -11.76 -18.89
C THR A 126 14.92 -11.29 -18.94
N GLY A 127 14.63 -10.11 -18.39
CA GLY A 127 13.29 -9.49 -18.45
C GLY A 127 12.34 -9.84 -17.30
N HIS A 128 12.76 -10.63 -16.33
CA HIS A 128 11.95 -10.92 -15.16
C HIS A 128 11.95 -9.75 -14.16
N HIS A 129 10.86 -9.60 -13.42
CA HIS A 129 10.70 -8.54 -12.42
C HIS A 129 10.42 -9.11 -11.04
N LEU A 130 10.99 -8.48 -10.01
CA LEU A 130 10.66 -8.80 -8.63
C LEU A 130 9.27 -8.22 -8.29
N ARG A 131 8.34 -9.08 -7.88
CA ARG A 131 6.96 -8.73 -7.55
C ARG A 131 6.66 -9.07 -6.10
N PHE A 132 6.05 -8.13 -5.40
CA PHE A 132 5.64 -8.33 -4.03
C PHE A 132 4.22 -8.90 -3.96
N LEU A 133 4.09 -10.12 -3.45
CA LEU A 133 2.82 -10.85 -3.33
C LEU A 133 2.42 -10.95 -1.85
N MET A 134 1.73 -9.90 -1.38
CA MET A 134 1.30 -9.79 0.02
C MET A 134 -0.14 -10.22 0.23
N SER A 135 -1.07 -9.76 -0.62
CA SER A 135 -2.50 -10.02 -0.47
C SER A 135 -2.81 -11.50 -0.59
N ASP A 136 -3.56 -12.04 0.37
CA ASP A 136 -3.84 -13.46 0.51
C ASP A 136 -5.31 -13.77 0.23
N GLY A 137 -5.59 -14.89 -0.45
CA GLY A 137 -6.95 -15.35 -0.73
C GLY A 137 -7.79 -15.66 0.51
N GLY A 138 -7.13 -15.87 1.65
CA GLY A 138 -7.77 -16.03 2.96
C GLY A 138 -8.11 -14.71 3.67
N GLY A 139 -7.83 -13.56 3.04
CA GLY A 139 -8.17 -12.23 3.55
C GLY A 139 -7.05 -11.51 4.30
N PRO A 140 -7.34 -10.35 4.92
CA PRO A 140 -6.32 -9.47 5.48
C PRO A 140 -5.72 -9.95 6.81
N ALA A 141 -6.42 -10.79 7.56
CA ALA A 141 -5.97 -11.31 8.85
C ALA A 141 -4.99 -12.47 8.66
N LEU A 142 -3.79 -12.39 9.25
CA LEU A 142 -2.75 -13.42 9.12
C LEU A 142 -3.26 -14.82 9.51
N ALA A 143 -4.10 -14.93 10.53
CA ALA A 143 -4.67 -16.21 10.97
C ALA A 143 -5.51 -16.91 9.88
N GLY A 144 -6.12 -16.14 9.00
CA GLY A 144 -6.92 -16.63 7.88
C GLY A 144 -6.12 -16.91 6.60
N TRP A 145 -4.83 -16.58 6.57
CA TRP A 145 -4.03 -16.77 5.35
C TRP A 145 -3.95 -18.24 4.93
N ARG A 146 -4.18 -18.46 3.65
CA ARG A 146 -4.06 -19.78 2.99
C ARG A 146 -2.65 -20.03 2.50
N SER A 147 -1.88 -18.95 2.21
CA SER A 147 -0.47 -19.09 1.90
C SER A 147 0.31 -19.43 3.18
N THR A 148 0.91 -20.61 3.19
CA THR A 148 1.60 -21.16 4.37
C THR A 148 2.95 -21.76 3.99
N VAL A 149 3.86 -21.82 4.96
CA VAL A 149 5.11 -22.58 4.85
C VAL A 149 5.04 -23.78 5.78
N ARG A 150 5.50 -24.93 5.30
CA ARG A 150 5.64 -26.17 6.07
C ARG A 150 7.03 -26.76 5.84
N VAL A 151 7.55 -27.42 6.86
CA VAL A 151 8.78 -28.21 6.76
C VAL A 151 8.38 -29.66 7.00
N GLU A 152 8.50 -30.49 5.96
CA GLU A 152 8.12 -31.91 5.97
C GLU A 152 9.32 -32.72 5.43
N HIS A 153 9.77 -33.71 6.21
CA HIS A 153 10.91 -34.59 5.85
C HIS A 153 12.15 -33.82 5.42
N GLY A 154 12.45 -32.69 6.09
CA GLY A 154 13.61 -31.86 5.78
C GLY A 154 13.45 -30.96 4.55
N ARG A 155 12.30 -30.98 3.87
CA ARG A 155 12.00 -30.11 2.73
C ARG A 155 11.07 -28.99 3.13
N THR A 156 11.32 -27.81 2.63
CA THR A 156 10.44 -26.65 2.84
C THR A 156 9.46 -26.54 1.67
N ARG A 157 8.17 -26.50 1.98
CA ARG A 157 7.08 -26.34 1.00
C ARG A 157 6.31 -25.05 1.28
N LEU A 158 6.00 -24.34 0.22
CA LEU A 158 5.12 -23.16 0.24
C LEU A 158 3.81 -23.51 -0.43
N ALA A 159 2.72 -23.45 0.31
CA ALA A 159 1.39 -23.32 -0.28
C ALA A 159 1.15 -21.83 -0.54
N ILE A 160 0.72 -21.48 -1.74
CA ILE A 160 0.55 -20.11 -2.21
C ILE A 160 -0.89 -19.91 -2.68
N ASP A 161 -1.57 -18.91 -2.14
CA ASP A 161 -2.88 -18.43 -2.61
C ASP A 161 -2.88 -16.90 -2.54
N LYS A 162 -2.24 -16.25 -3.52
CA LYS A 162 -2.07 -14.81 -3.60
C LYS A 162 -3.03 -14.21 -4.60
N VAL A 163 -3.62 -13.07 -4.21
CA VAL A 163 -4.61 -12.36 -5.02
C VAL A 163 -4.20 -10.91 -5.22
N TRP A 164 -4.66 -10.34 -6.33
CA TRP A 164 -4.47 -8.92 -6.70
C TRP A 164 -3.01 -8.48 -6.77
N GLY A 165 -2.11 -9.38 -7.09
CA GLY A 165 -0.71 -9.03 -7.35
C GLY A 165 -0.58 -8.30 -8.69
N ILE A 166 0.20 -7.21 -8.71
CA ILE A 166 0.49 -6.45 -9.94
C ILE A 166 1.16 -7.38 -10.94
N GLU A 167 0.52 -7.58 -12.11
CA GLU A 167 1.02 -8.45 -13.19
C GLU A 167 1.36 -9.89 -12.71
N ALA A 168 0.79 -10.36 -11.59
CA ALA A 168 1.14 -11.65 -11.01
C ALA A 168 0.73 -12.85 -11.88
N HIS A 169 -0.13 -12.65 -12.87
CA HIS A 169 -0.46 -13.65 -13.89
C HIS A 169 0.70 -13.94 -14.87
N ARG A 170 1.72 -13.08 -14.90
CA ARG A 170 2.92 -13.26 -15.73
C ARG A 170 4.04 -13.89 -14.93
N GLU A 171 4.87 -14.70 -15.58
CA GLU A 171 6.07 -15.26 -14.98
C GLU A 171 6.98 -14.16 -14.42
N SER A 172 7.51 -14.38 -13.22
CA SER A 172 8.20 -13.34 -12.46
C SER A 172 9.08 -13.95 -11.38
N ILE A 173 9.83 -13.11 -10.69
CA ILE A 173 10.40 -13.44 -9.38
C ILE A 173 9.36 -13.01 -8.34
N GLY A 174 8.82 -13.94 -7.58
CA GLY A 174 7.85 -13.64 -6.50
C GLY A 174 8.57 -13.39 -5.17
N LEU A 175 8.33 -12.25 -4.54
CA LEU A 175 8.56 -12.08 -3.11
C LEU A 175 7.24 -12.37 -2.42
N VAL A 176 7.10 -13.58 -1.87
CA VAL A 176 5.83 -14.11 -1.39
C VAL A 176 5.81 -14.10 0.14
N ALA A 177 4.85 -13.39 0.72
CA ALA A 177 4.61 -13.42 2.15
C ALA A 177 3.71 -14.62 2.49
N VAL A 178 4.10 -15.43 3.47
CA VAL A 178 3.40 -16.65 3.89
C VAL A 178 3.27 -16.71 5.41
N ARG A 179 2.28 -17.44 5.90
CA ARG A 179 2.12 -17.71 7.33
C ARG A 179 2.94 -18.94 7.71
N ALA A 180 3.83 -18.78 8.68
CA ALA A 180 4.51 -19.91 9.32
C ALA A 180 3.65 -20.45 10.50
N PRO A 181 3.65 -21.77 10.77
CA PRO A 181 2.96 -22.34 11.92
C PRO A 181 3.41 -21.70 13.23
N GLY A 182 2.45 -21.31 14.08
CA GLY A 182 2.73 -20.69 15.37
C GLY A 182 3.32 -19.27 15.33
N ALA A 183 3.58 -18.71 14.15
CA ALA A 183 4.15 -17.38 14.02
C ALA A 183 3.07 -16.29 14.06
N PHE A 184 3.34 -15.22 14.80
CA PHE A 184 2.50 -14.02 14.83
C PHE A 184 2.73 -13.09 13.64
N MET A 185 3.76 -13.38 12.84
CA MET A 185 4.25 -12.55 11.76
C MET A 185 4.43 -13.39 10.49
N PRO A 186 4.19 -12.83 9.30
CA PRO A 186 4.46 -13.52 8.06
C PRO A 186 5.97 -13.72 7.89
N ALA A 187 6.35 -14.88 7.36
CA ALA A 187 7.64 -15.09 6.73
C ALA A 187 7.55 -14.64 5.26
N ALA A 188 8.69 -14.39 4.63
CA ALA A 188 8.74 -14.08 3.22
C ALA A 188 9.80 -14.93 2.53
N TYR A 189 9.51 -15.36 1.30
CA TYR A 189 10.35 -16.22 0.49
C TYR A 189 10.44 -15.66 -0.93
N LEU A 190 11.59 -15.89 -1.56
CA LEU A 190 11.73 -15.73 -3.01
C LEU A 190 11.17 -16.98 -3.70
N VAL A 191 10.43 -16.74 -4.76
CA VAL A 191 9.93 -17.76 -5.68
C VAL A 191 10.52 -17.44 -7.04
N TRP A 192 11.40 -18.30 -7.52
CA TRP A 192 12.14 -18.08 -8.75
C TRP A 192 11.28 -18.36 -9.99
N PRO A 193 11.64 -17.86 -11.17
CA PRO A 193 10.83 -18.02 -12.38
C PRO A 193 10.46 -19.47 -12.70
N GLU A 194 11.35 -20.43 -12.46
CA GLU A 194 11.12 -21.84 -12.70
C GLU A 194 10.00 -22.40 -11.81
N GLN A 195 10.03 -22.04 -10.53
CA GLN A 195 9.01 -22.39 -9.55
C GLN A 195 7.71 -21.62 -9.84
N TYR A 196 7.83 -20.34 -10.19
CA TYR A 196 6.68 -19.48 -10.51
C TYR A 196 5.90 -20.01 -11.72
N ARG A 197 6.60 -20.63 -12.68
CA ARG A 197 6.02 -21.23 -13.88
C ARG A 197 5.11 -22.40 -13.58
N THR A 198 5.35 -23.15 -12.51
CA THR A 198 4.53 -24.32 -12.11
C THR A 198 3.25 -23.93 -11.39
N LEU A 199 3.10 -22.66 -10.98
CA LEU A 199 1.91 -22.18 -10.29
C LEU A 199 0.78 -21.87 -11.29
N GLU A 200 -0.46 -22.07 -10.85
CA GLU A 200 -1.63 -21.52 -11.54
C GLU A 200 -1.59 -20.00 -11.48
N ARG A 201 -1.81 -19.36 -12.62
CA ARG A 201 -1.76 -17.91 -12.76
C ARG A 201 -2.93 -17.43 -13.59
N ALA A 202 -3.70 -16.50 -13.08
CA ALA A 202 -4.84 -15.94 -13.78
C ALA A 202 -4.87 -14.42 -13.68
N ALA A 203 -5.19 -13.74 -14.76
CA ALA A 203 -5.54 -12.32 -14.73
C ALA A 203 -6.83 -12.13 -13.91
N CYS A 204 -6.92 -11.03 -13.19
CA CYS A 204 -8.04 -10.71 -12.31
C CYS A 204 -8.78 -9.49 -12.84
N GLY A 205 -9.95 -9.72 -13.43
CA GLY A 205 -10.79 -8.66 -13.99
C GLY A 205 -10.19 -7.95 -15.21
N GLU A 206 -10.82 -6.85 -15.57
CA GLU A 206 -10.36 -5.99 -16.66
C GLU A 206 -9.10 -5.20 -16.27
N PRO A 207 -8.23 -4.91 -17.23
CA PRO A 207 -7.06 -4.06 -16.98
C PRO A 207 -7.46 -2.66 -16.51
N PHE A 208 -6.61 -2.08 -15.65
CA PHE A 208 -6.69 -0.69 -15.21
C PHE A 208 -5.72 0.18 -15.99
N LEU A 209 -5.85 1.50 -15.87
CA LEU A 209 -4.92 2.47 -16.46
C LEU A 209 -4.72 2.23 -17.97
N GLU A 210 -5.82 2.13 -18.70
CA GLU A 210 -5.78 1.94 -20.17
C GLU A 210 -4.93 0.73 -20.61
N GLY A 211 -4.89 -0.34 -19.75
CA GLY A 211 -4.06 -1.53 -19.95
C GLY A 211 -2.65 -1.45 -19.34
N GLY A 212 -2.28 -0.33 -18.74
CA GLY A 212 -0.98 -0.16 -18.06
C GLY A 212 -0.82 -1.00 -16.80
N LEU A 213 -1.94 -1.41 -16.18
CA LEU A 213 -1.97 -2.21 -14.96
C LEU A 213 -2.95 -3.39 -15.09
N GLN A 214 -2.44 -4.61 -15.00
CA GLN A 214 -3.24 -5.82 -14.83
C GLN A 214 -2.95 -6.46 -13.48
N LEU A 215 -3.99 -6.77 -12.73
CA LEU A 215 -3.87 -7.56 -11.51
C LEU A 215 -3.95 -9.05 -11.84
N GLY A 216 -3.33 -9.88 -11.00
CA GLY A 216 -3.37 -11.32 -11.17
C GLY A 216 -3.40 -12.06 -9.84
N ASN A 217 -3.86 -13.30 -9.92
CA ASN A 217 -3.86 -14.27 -8.84
C ASN A 217 -2.83 -15.35 -9.12
N VAL A 218 -2.23 -15.89 -8.05
CA VAL A 218 -1.24 -16.98 -8.11
C VAL A 218 -1.59 -18.01 -7.08
N ARG A 219 -1.68 -19.27 -7.50
CA ARG A 219 -2.04 -20.39 -6.60
C ARG A 219 -1.22 -21.63 -6.90
N GLY A 220 -0.95 -22.41 -5.88
CA GLY A 220 -0.30 -23.71 -6.00
C GLY A 220 0.62 -24.04 -4.85
N GLU A 221 1.42 -25.05 -5.04
CA GLU A 221 2.40 -25.52 -4.06
C GLU A 221 3.76 -25.70 -4.74
N ILE A 222 4.83 -25.26 -4.07
CA ILE A 222 6.21 -25.41 -4.56
C ILE A 222 7.13 -25.88 -3.45
N GLU A 223 8.22 -26.54 -3.81
CA GLU A 223 9.37 -26.72 -2.94
C GLU A 223 10.28 -25.49 -3.02
N THR A 224 10.86 -25.12 -1.89
CA THR A 224 11.81 -24.02 -1.76
C THR A 224 12.95 -24.42 -0.82
N THR A 225 13.98 -23.62 -0.76
CA THR A 225 15.13 -23.86 0.10
C THR A 225 15.20 -22.83 1.24
N PRO A 226 15.93 -23.13 2.34
CA PRO A 226 16.14 -22.15 3.40
C PRO A 226 16.80 -20.85 2.93
N GLU A 227 17.63 -20.94 1.89
CA GLU A 227 18.35 -19.82 1.28
C GLU A 227 17.39 -18.84 0.56
N ASP A 228 16.22 -19.31 0.13
CA ASP A 228 15.18 -18.47 -0.49
C ASP A 228 14.38 -17.69 0.53
N ARG A 229 14.52 -18.03 1.83
CA ARG A 229 13.88 -17.28 2.91
C ARG A 229 14.59 -15.95 3.11
N LEU A 230 13.80 -14.89 3.19
CA LEU A 230 14.35 -13.59 3.55
C LEU A 230 14.78 -13.59 5.01
N ARG A 231 16.02 -13.17 5.27
CA ARG A 231 16.57 -13.09 6.65
C ARG A 231 15.88 -12.01 7.47
N ILE A 232 15.49 -10.95 6.81
CA ILE A 232 14.83 -9.81 7.42
C ILE A 232 13.33 -9.95 7.13
N GLY A 233 12.67 -10.84 7.86
CA GLY A 233 11.22 -10.99 7.84
C GLY A 233 10.57 -10.23 8.99
N GLY A 234 9.30 -9.90 8.82
CA GLY A 234 8.49 -9.30 9.86
C GLY A 234 8.00 -7.89 9.52
N PRO A 235 7.11 -7.32 10.37
CA PRO A 235 6.42 -6.07 10.07
C PRO A 235 7.34 -4.89 9.93
N ASN A 236 8.46 -4.87 10.65
CA ASN A 236 9.37 -3.73 10.63
C ASN A 236 9.97 -3.50 9.26
N VAL A 237 10.30 -4.56 8.53
CA VAL A 237 10.89 -4.42 7.19
C VAL A 237 9.82 -4.02 6.18
N PHE A 238 8.62 -4.59 6.26
CA PHE A 238 7.49 -4.16 5.44
C PHE A 238 7.09 -2.72 5.75
N ASN A 239 7.12 -2.32 7.02
CA ASN A 239 6.87 -0.93 7.40
C ASN A 239 7.96 -0.01 6.86
N LYS A 240 9.23 -0.41 6.89
CA LYS A 240 10.34 0.35 6.26
C LYS A 240 10.06 0.53 4.76
N TYR A 241 9.81 -0.56 4.05
CA TYR A 241 9.47 -0.52 2.62
C TYR A 241 8.30 0.43 2.34
N LEU A 242 7.16 0.22 3.00
CA LEU A 242 5.97 1.04 2.79
C LEU A 242 6.19 2.52 3.18
N THR A 243 7.03 2.79 4.17
CA THR A 243 7.37 4.17 4.57
C THR A 243 8.19 4.89 3.49
N ILE A 244 9.03 4.17 2.76
CA ILE A 244 9.78 4.72 1.63
C ILE A 244 8.89 4.91 0.41
N VAL A 245 8.14 3.88 0.01
CA VAL A 245 7.45 3.88 -1.29
C VAL A 245 6.13 4.66 -1.28
N ARG A 246 5.40 4.68 -0.17
CA ARG A 246 4.09 5.37 -0.09
C ARG A 246 4.15 6.86 -0.41
N PRO A 247 5.11 7.66 0.07
CA PRO A 247 5.21 9.06 -0.33
C PRO A 247 5.37 9.24 -1.84
N TYR A 248 6.20 8.43 -2.49
CA TYR A 248 6.33 8.45 -3.96
C TYR A 248 5.04 8.05 -4.65
N PHE A 249 4.37 7.01 -4.14
CA PHE A 249 3.09 6.58 -4.68
C PHE A 249 2.00 7.65 -4.54
N VAL A 250 1.93 8.33 -3.40
CA VAL A 250 1.00 9.47 -3.19
C VAL A 250 1.32 10.61 -4.16
N ARG A 251 2.59 10.93 -4.40
CA ARG A 251 2.99 11.94 -5.39
C ARG A 251 2.51 11.57 -6.80
N ALA A 252 2.71 10.31 -7.21
CA ALA A 252 2.24 9.82 -8.49
C ALA A 252 0.71 9.93 -8.62
N LEU A 253 -0.05 9.58 -7.56
CA LEU A 253 -1.50 9.76 -7.54
C LEU A 253 -1.91 11.21 -7.68
N MET A 254 -1.29 12.14 -6.95
CA MET A 254 -1.62 13.55 -7.00
C MET A 254 -1.23 14.19 -8.34
N ALA A 255 -0.14 13.73 -8.95
CA ALA A 255 0.27 14.13 -10.30
C ALA A 255 -0.75 13.65 -11.34
N HIS A 256 -1.20 12.39 -11.27
CA HIS A 256 -2.21 11.82 -12.14
C HIS A 256 -3.57 12.54 -12.01
N VAL A 257 -4.02 12.83 -10.80
CA VAL A 257 -5.23 13.62 -10.55
C VAL A 257 -5.13 14.99 -11.22
N GLY A 258 -3.97 15.67 -11.10
CA GLY A 258 -3.73 16.94 -11.77
C GLY A 258 -3.73 16.82 -13.30
N TRP A 259 -3.18 15.74 -13.85
CA TRP A 259 -3.24 15.45 -15.28
C TRP A 259 -4.67 15.22 -15.76
N LEU A 260 -5.47 14.36 -15.09
CA LEU A 260 -6.88 14.16 -15.42
C LEU A 260 -7.69 15.46 -15.43
N ALA A 261 -7.36 16.39 -14.52
CA ALA A 261 -8.03 17.69 -14.48
C ALA A 261 -7.65 18.56 -15.69
N ARG A 262 -6.39 18.60 -16.11
CA ARG A 262 -5.97 19.36 -17.31
C ARG A 262 -6.55 18.78 -18.60
N GLU A 263 -6.66 17.44 -18.68
CA GLU A 263 -7.31 16.77 -19.82
C GLU A 263 -8.85 16.90 -19.82
N GLY A 264 -9.41 17.63 -18.85
CA GLY A 264 -10.86 17.79 -18.74
C GLY A 264 -11.60 16.50 -18.37
N ARG A 265 -10.88 15.45 -17.93
CA ARG A 265 -11.45 14.15 -17.50
C ARG A 265 -11.96 14.19 -16.06
N LEU A 266 -11.56 15.21 -15.29
CA LEU A 266 -11.92 15.41 -13.90
C LEU A 266 -12.14 16.89 -13.61
N ALA A 267 -13.21 17.22 -12.86
CA ALA A 267 -13.53 18.58 -12.43
C ALA A 267 -13.07 18.81 -10.98
N LEU A 268 -11.94 19.49 -10.80
CA LEU A 268 -11.45 19.87 -9.47
C LEU A 268 -12.11 21.17 -9.01
N SER A 269 -12.81 21.14 -7.87
CA SER A 269 -13.18 22.35 -7.16
C SER A 269 -11.93 23.02 -6.56
N PRO A 270 -11.98 24.33 -6.26
CA PRO A 270 -10.88 25.01 -5.56
C PRO A 270 -10.47 24.33 -4.24
N ALA A 271 -11.44 23.75 -3.51
CA ALA A 271 -11.22 23.00 -2.29
C ALA A 271 -10.46 21.68 -2.56
N HIS A 272 -10.86 20.91 -3.58
CA HIS A 272 -10.14 19.69 -3.97
C HIS A 272 -8.72 19.98 -4.44
N GLU A 273 -8.52 21.05 -5.22
CA GLU A 273 -7.18 21.44 -5.67
C GLU A 273 -6.28 21.86 -4.51
N SER A 274 -6.82 22.60 -3.52
CA SER A 274 -6.09 22.95 -2.30
C SER A 274 -5.63 21.71 -1.53
N VAL A 275 -6.53 20.72 -1.35
CA VAL A 275 -6.19 19.44 -0.70
C VAL A 275 -5.17 18.65 -1.52
N ARG A 276 -5.33 18.56 -2.84
CA ARG A 276 -4.40 17.88 -3.73
C ARG A 276 -2.99 18.44 -3.61
N ARG A 277 -2.85 19.77 -3.65
CA ARG A 277 -1.56 20.45 -3.50
C ARG A 277 -0.94 20.16 -2.15
N PHE A 278 -1.71 20.35 -1.07
CA PHE A 278 -1.21 20.05 0.28
C PHE A 278 -0.70 18.61 0.39
N VAL A 279 -1.46 17.63 -0.09
CA VAL A 279 -1.08 16.20 -0.04
C VAL A 279 0.17 15.94 -0.91
N ALA A 280 0.27 16.57 -2.09
CA ALA A 280 1.44 16.43 -2.95
C ALA A 280 2.71 17.03 -2.31
N ASP A 281 2.61 18.20 -1.69
CA ASP A 281 3.74 18.87 -1.06
C ASP A 281 4.20 18.13 0.20
N ALA A 282 3.27 17.66 1.03
CA ALA A 282 3.56 16.82 2.18
C ALA A 282 4.24 15.51 1.77
N ALA A 283 3.78 14.88 0.68
CA ALA A 283 4.39 13.67 0.14
C ALA A 283 5.80 13.95 -0.40
N ARG A 284 6.02 15.10 -1.06
CA ARG A 284 7.34 15.53 -1.54
C ARG A 284 8.30 15.75 -0.38
N ALA A 285 7.87 16.44 0.66
CA ALA A 285 8.67 16.64 1.87
C ALA A 285 9.06 15.30 2.52
N GLN A 286 8.09 14.37 2.64
CA GLN A 286 8.33 13.07 3.24
C GLN A 286 9.22 12.16 2.37
N SER A 287 9.10 12.20 1.04
CA SER A 287 9.94 11.39 0.13
C SER A 287 11.42 11.77 0.15
N ARG A 288 11.74 13.01 0.59
CA ARG A 288 13.10 13.50 0.78
C ARG A 288 13.67 13.21 2.18
N SER A 289 12.84 12.74 3.09
CA SER A 289 13.27 12.39 4.45
C SER A 289 14.06 11.07 4.42
N SER A 290 15.24 11.09 5.04
CA SER A 290 16.07 9.90 5.24
C SER A 290 15.85 9.24 6.60
N VAL A 291 14.93 9.75 7.40
CA VAL A 291 14.67 9.26 8.76
C VAL A 291 13.57 8.22 8.73
N TYR A 292 13.80 7.11 9.42
CA TYR A 292 12.81 6.08 9.69
C TYR A 292 12.55 5.98 11.20
N GLY A 293 11.29 5.85 11.58
CA GLY A 293 10.88 5.68 12.97
C GLY A 293 9.36 5.52 13.08
N ALA A 294 8.87 5.16 14.25
CA ALA A 294 7.44 4.92 14.47
C ALA A 294 6.57 6.13 14.11
N ASP A 295 7.04 7.32 14.45
CA ASP A 295 6.34 8.57 14.14
C ASP A 295 6.32 8.86 12.62
N VAL A 296 7.39 8.57 11.91
CA VAL A 296 7.45 8.68 10.44
C VAL A 296 6.47 7.71 9.79
N VAL A 297 6.40 6.47 10.26
CA VAL A 297 5.39 5.49 9.80
C VAL A 297 3.98 6.05 9.97
N GLN A 298 3.67 6.62 11.13
CA GLN A 298 2.35 7.19 11.42
C GLN A 298 2.02 8.40 10.50
N ARG A 299 2.98 9.28 10.25
CA ARG A 299 2.80 10.40 9.32
C ARG A 299 2.56 9.94 7.89
N VAL A 300 3.32 8.94 7.41
CA VAL A 300 3.14 8.36 6.07
C VAL A 300 1.79 7.67 5.93
N LEU A 301 1.32 6.99 6.97
CA LEU A 301 -0.04 6.41 7.00
C LEU A 301 -1.12 7.50 6.91
N ALA A 302 -0.97 8.59 7.65
CA ALA A 302 -1.91 9.71 7.61
C ALA A 302 -1.94 10.38 6.22
N LEU A 303 -0.77 10.54 5.60
CA LEU A 303 -0.64 11.07 4.25
C LEU A 303 -1.34 10.17 3.21
N LYS A 304 -1.11 8.86 3.28
CA LYS A 304 -1.78 7.90 2.38
C LYS A 304 -3.30 7.87 2.62
N PHE A 305 -3.74 7.96 3.88
CA PHE A 305 -5.16 8.09 4.22
C PHE A 305 -5.79 9.33 3.57
N ALA A 306 -5.17 10.49 3.70
CA ALA A 306 -5.65 11.74 3.13
C ALA A 306 -5.76 11.65 1.59
N ALA A 307 -4.75 11.08 0.93
CA ALA A 307 -4.78 10.82 -0.51
C ALA A 307 -5.94 9.92 -0.91
N ASN A 308 -6.16 8.80 -0.20
CA ASN A 308 -7.22 7.86 -0.49
C ASN A 308 -8.63 8.49 -0.30
N GLU A 309 -8.80 9.30 0.73
CA GLU A 309 -10.06 10.01 0.98
C GLU A 309 -10.35 11.04 -0.11
N LEU A 310 -9.32 11.76 -0.59
CA LEU A 310 -9.47 12.67 -1.73
C LEU A 310 -9.93 11.91 -2.99
N LEU A 311 -9.27 10.81 -3.35
CA LEU A 311 -9.68 10.00 -4.50
C LEU A 311 -11.12 9.49 -4.36
N GLY A 312 -11.47 8.98 -3.18
CA GLY A 312 -12.81 8.52 -2.90
C GLY A 312 -13.88 9.62 -2.96
N ASP A 313 -13.54 10.82 -2.53
CA ASP A 313 -14.45 11.97 -2.56
C ASP A 313 -14.68 12.48 -3.98
N LEU A 314 -13.60 12.58 -4.78
CA LEU A 314 -13.69 12.95 -6.20
C LEU A 314 -14.60 11.99 -6.99
N VAL A 315 -14.52 10.69 -6.73
CA VAL A 315 -15.36 9.69 -7.39
C VAL A 315 -16.81 9.79 -6.90
N ARG A 316 -17.05 9.79 -5.60
CA ARG A 316 -18.40 9.85 -5.02
C ARG A 316 -19.11 11.17 -5.30
N GLY A 317 -18.36 12.26 -5.34
CA GLY A 317 -18.88 13.60 -5.67
C GLY A 317 -19.18 13.81 -7.16
N GLY A 318 -18.96 12.78 -8.01
CA GLY A 318 -19.22 12.88 -9.44
C GLY A 318 -18.24 13.81 -10.18
N ALA A 319 -17.09 14.10 -9.59
CA ALA A 319 -16.08 14.96 -10.20
C ALA A 319 -15.38 14.28 -11.39
N VAL A 320 -15.36 12.96 -11.43
CA VAL A 320 -14.68 12.15 -12.46
C VAL A 320 -15.68 11.80 -13.56
N ARG A 321 -15.37 12.17 -14.80
CA ARG A 321 -16.33 12.10 -15.91
C ARG A 321 -16.46 10.69 -16.53
N ARG A 322 -15.36 9.96 -16.65
CA ARG A 322 -15.34 8.65 -17.31
C ARG A 322 -15.40 7.53 -16.27
N PHE A 323 -16.17 6.49 -16.55
CA PHE A 323 -16.27 5.31 -15.68
C PHE A 323 -14.91 4.63 -15.44
N ASP A 324 -14.10 4.50 -16.48
CA ASP A 324 -12.77 3.89 -16.36
C ASP A 324 -11.88 4.66 -15.39
N ASP A 325 -11.88 5.99 -15.46
CA ASP A 325 -11.11 6.83 -14.53
C ASP A 325 -11.63 6.69 -13.09
N GLN A 326 -12.96 6.58 -12.90
CA GLN A 326 -13.53 6.32 -11.57
C GLN A 326 -13.04 4.98 -11.02
N ARG A 327 -13.14 3.92 -11.82
CA ARG A 327 -12.68 2.57 -11.48
C ARG A 327 -11.17 2.58 -11.14
N ASP A 328 -10.36 3.22 -11.97
CA ASP A 328 -8.91 3.29 -11.82
C ASP A 328 -8.50 4.05 -10.55
N LEU A 329 -9.11 5.20 -10.27
CA LEU A 329 -8.86 5.95 -9.04
C LEU A 329 -9.26 5.16 -7.78
N LEU A 330 -10.37 4.43 -7.83
CA LEU A 330 -10.79 3.56 -6.72
C LEU A 330 -9.81 2.39 -6.52
N ALA A 331 -9.34 1.76 -7.59
CA ALA A 331 -8.34 0.70 -7.52
C ALA A 331 -7.02 1.22 -6.92
N LEU A 332 -6.52 2.34 -7.43
CA LEU A 332 -5.30 3.00 -6.93
C LEU A 332 -5.41 3.42 -5.46
N SER A 333 -6.61 3.78 -4.99
CA SER A 333 -6.85 4.08 -3.57
C SER A 333 -6.66 2.87 -2.65
N LYS A 334 -6.69 1.65 -3.17
CA LYS A 334 -6.47 0.41 -2.41
C LYS A 334 -5.01 -0.04 -2.40
N MET A 335 -4.23 0.36 -3.41
CA MET A 335 -2.83 -0.02 -3.54
C MET A 335 -1.99 0.64 -2.44
N GLU A 336 -0.94 -0.06 -1.99
CA GLU A 336 -0.04 0.37 -0.92
C GLU A 336 -0.74 0.74 0.41
N GLY A 337 -1.94 0.23 0.61
CA GLY A 337 -2.77 0.41 1.80
C GLY A 337 -4.05 1.19 1.55
N SER A 338 -5.19 0.54 1.79
CA SER A 338 -6.50 1.20 1.73
C SER A 338 -6.66 2.24 2.84
N ALA A 339 -7.63 3.14 2.70
CA ALA A 339 -7.97 4.13 3.72
C ALA A 339 -8.27 3.46 5.08
N TYR A 340 -9.05 2.38 5.08
CA TYR A 340 -9.34 1.58 6.27
C TYR A 340 -8.07 1.08 6.97
N ARG A 341 -7.15 0.45 6.20
CA ARG A 341 -5.91 -0.09 6.74
C ARG A 341 -5.02 1.00 7.34
N CYS A 342 -4.85 2.10 6.61
CA CYS A 342 -4.07 3.24 7.09
C CYS A 342 -4.65 3.81 8.39
N TYR A 343 -5.96 4.04 8.44
CA TYR A 343 -6.63 4.56 9.62
C TYR A 343 -6.51 3.63 10.83
N TYR A 344 -6.73 2.32 10.62
CA TYR A 344 -6.60 1.31 11.66
C TYR A 344 -5.19 1.31 12.27
N GLU A 345 -4.16 1.32 11.44
CA GLU A 345 -2.76 1.34 11.90
C GLU A 345 -2.42 2.64 12.65
N ILE A 346 -2.93 3.80 12.21
CA ILE A 346 -2.79 5.07 12.93
C ILE A 346 -3.41 4.96 14.32
N ARG A 347 -4.65 4.48 14.40
CA ARG A 347 -5.37 4.33 15.67
C ARG A 347 -4.69 3.38 16.64
N MET A 348 -4.13 2.29 16.13
CA MET A 348 -3.37 1.34 16.96
C MET A 348 -2.05 1.93 17.44
N GLY A 349 -1.39 2.75 16.63
CA GLY A 349 -0.16 3.46 17.01
C GLY A 349 -0.39 4.55 18.07
N THR A 350 -1.50 5.28 18.00
CA THR A 350 -1.84 6.31 19.01
C THR A 350 -2.25 5.76 20.37
N LYS A 351 -2.73 4.51 20.44
CA LYS A 351 -3.04 3.84 21.72
C LYS A 351 -1.81 3.33 22.47
N ARG A 352 -0.64 3.35 21.84
CA ARG A 352 0.63 2.87 22.38
C ARG A 352 1.57 4.00 22.80
N ALA A 353 1.24 5.23 22.47
CA ALA A 353 1.92 6.45 22.90
C ALA A 353 1.24 7.02 24.15
#